data_2c3e9f9978d65b305101acb7527d40c4
#
_entry.id   2c3e9f9978d65b305101acb7527d40c4
#
_cell.length_a   1.000
_cell.length_b   1.000
_cell.length_c   1.000
_cell.angle_alpha   90.00
_cell.angle_beta   90.00
_cell.angle_gamma   90.00
#
_symmetry.space_group_name_H-M   'P 1'
#
loop_
_entity.id
_entity.type
_entity.pdbx_description
1 polymer ?
#
loop_
_entity_poly.entity_id
_entity_poly.type
_entity_poly.pdbx_seq_one_letter_code
_entity_poly.pdbx_strand_id
1 'polypeptide(L)'
;MKIAICSDLHLEFGTISLENPGDVDVLILSGDILVARDLMEYDPHGIVDFGKSARYHTFMQECSARFPHVIYIAGNHEHYHGDFKDTYSDLKERFAYLTNVHVLDREVFELNDVVFVGGTLWTDMNKEDPLTLHAMTRMMNDFRCVDNSNREVTFKSFDDEGKPTFKTRAARFSPQDAVEEHKKMLDYIRIIYEQTPPWKQVVVVGHHTPSHTSCHPRYKDDQVMNGGYHSDLSEFILDRPGIKLWTHGHTHEVFDYMIGSCRVVCNPRGYIGHEEIADNFQLKVVEV
;
A
#
# COMPACT_ATOMS: atom_id res chain seq x y z
N MET A 1 14.43 -11.84 -14.34
CA MET A 1 12.95 -11.73 -14.24
C MET A 1 12.55 -10.29 -14.54
N LYS A 2 11.54 -10.09 -15.41
CA LYS A 2 11.04 -8.75 -15.73
C LYS A 2 9.81 -8.43 -14.88
N ILE A 3 9.83 -7.29 -14.23
CA ILE A 3 8.81 -6.84 -13.29
C ILE A 3 8.29 -5.49 -13.73
N ALA A 4 6.97 -5.39 -13.94
CA ALA A 4 6.28 -4.12 -14.14
C ALA A 4 5.82 -3.56 -12.79
N ILE A 5 5.93 -2.25 -12.60
CA ILE A 5 5.65 -1.59 -11.32
C ILE A 5 4.73 -0.40 -11.54
N CYS A 6 3.71 -0.31 -10.71
CA CYS A 6 2.91 0.91 -10.54
C CYS A 6 2.32 0.98 -9.13
N SER A 7 1.88 2.19 -8.76
CA SER A 7 1.19 2.52 -7.52
C SER A 7 0.23 3.68 -7.74
N ASP A 8 -0.53 4.01 -6.71
CA ASP A 8 -1.35 5.23 -6.64
C ASP A 8 -2.23 5.42 -7.90
N LEU A 9 -2.88 4.33 -8.33
CA LEU A 9 -3.75 4.35 -9.51
C LEU A 9 -5.08 5.03 -9.25
N HIS A 10 -5.52 5.04 -7.99
CA HIS A 10 -6.71 5.73 -7.51
C HIS A 10 -7.92 5.52 -8.42
N LEU A 11 -8.29 4.25 -8.62
CA LEU A 11 -9.39 3.88 -9.50
C LEU A 11 -10.75 4.46 -9.07
N GLU A 12 -10.86 4.96 -7.84
CA GLU A 12 -12.03 5.71 -7.37
C GLU A 12 -12.27 7.00 -8.17
N PHE A 13 -11.22 7.58 -8.78
CA PHE A 13 -11.31 8.81 -9.58
C PHE A 13 -11.38 8.54 -11.09
N GLY A 14 -10.88 7.40 -11.58
CA GLY A 14 -10.93 7.11 -13.02
C GLY A 14 -10.29 5.79 -13.40
N THR A 15 -10.64 5.28 -14.57
CA THR A 15 -10.11 4.03 -15.12
C THR A 15 -8.71 4.19 -15.68
N ILE A 16 -8.01 3.07 -15.76
CA ILE A 16 -6.79 2.90 -16.55
C ILE A 16 -6.75 1.45 -17.06
N SER A 17 -6.08 1.22 -18.17
CA SER A 17 -5.76 -0.11 -18.68
C SER A 17 -4.24 -0.24 -18.76
N LEU A 18 -3.70 -1.33 -18.21
CA LEU A 18 -2.27 -1.62 -18.22
C LEU A 18 -1.99 -2.70 -19.26
N GLU A 19 -1.05 -2.42 -20.16
CA GLU A 19 -0.63 -3.38 -21.17
C GLU A 19 0.68 -4.04 -20.75
N ASN A 20 0.74 -5.37 -20.89
CA ASN A 20 2.01 -6.09 -20.76
C ASN A 20 2.80 -5.86 -22.07
N PRO A 21 4.03 -5.33 -22.02
CA PRO A 21 4.85 -5.16 -23.21
C PRO A 21 5.31 -6.47 -23.87
N GLY A 22 4.84 -7.62 -23.36
CA GLY A 22 4.94 -8.93 -23.99
C GLY A 22 5.91 -9.91 -23.31
N ASP A 23 6.72 -9.46 -22.36
CA ASP A 23 7.75 -10.28 -21.72
C ASP A 23 7.90 -10.00 -20.20
N VAL A 24 6.89 -9.38 -19.60
CA VAL A 24 6.86 -9.14 -18.15
C VAL A 24 6.29 -10.37 -17.44
N ASP A 25 7.02 -10.84 -16.44
CA ASP A 25 6.67 -12.01 -15.63
C ASP A 25 5.68 -11.64 -14.50
N VAL A 26 5.89 -10.48 -13.86
CA VAL A 26 5.16 -10.03 -12.66
C VAL A 26 4.74 -8.56 -12.80
N LEU A 27 3.48 -8.27 -12.51
CA LEU A 27 3.01 -6.89 -12.25
C LEU A 27 2.97 -6.67 -10.73
N ILE A 28 3.60 -5.61 -10.26
CA ILE A 28 3.50 -5.15 -8.87
C ILE A 28 2.58 -3.92 -8.79
N LEU A 29 1.56 -4.04 -7.96
CA LEU A 29 0.64 -2.97 -7.55
C LEU A 29 0.99 -2.56 -6.12
N SER A 30 1.78 -1.48 -5.98
CA SER A 30 2.35 -1.03 -4.69
C SER A 30 1.41 -0.10 -3.90
N GLY A 31 0.12 -0.46 -3.81
CA GLY A 31 -0.88 0.23 -2.99
C GLY A 31 -1.54 1.44 -3.65
N ASP A 32 -2.59 1.93 -3.01
CA ASP A 32 -3.46 3.02 -3.46
C ASP A 32 -4.04 2.77 -4.86
N ILE A 33 -4.51 1.56 -5.06
CA ILE A 33 -5.16 1.12 -6.30
C ILE A 33 -6.65 1.45 -6.26
N LEU A 34 -7.30 1.19 -5.12
CA LEU A 34 -8.74 1.32 -4.93
C LEU A 34 -9.11 1.57 -3.46
N VAL A 35 -10.38 1.78 -3.17
CA VAL A 35 -10.93 1.82 -1.81
C VAL A 35 -11.65 0.50 -1.54
N ALA A 36 -11.15 -0.33 -0.62
CA ALA A 36 -11.65 -1.70 -0.40
C ALA A 36 -13.13 -1.74 0.03
N ARG A 37 -13.58 -0.75 0.81
CA ARG A 37 -14.99 -0.64 1.21
C ARG A 37 -15.96 -0.55 0.04
N ASP A 38 -15.54 0.02 -1.09
CA ASP A 38 -16.36 0.17 -2.29
C ASP A 38 -16.36 -1.10 -3.17
N LEU A 39 -15.58 -2.12 -2.79
CA LEU A 39 -15.44 -3.38 -3.52
C LEU A 39 -16.49 -4.39 -3.05
N MET A 40 -17.47 -4.68 -3.89
CA MET A 40 -18.51 -5.69 -3.65
C MET A 40 -18.10 -7.07 -4.19
N GLU A 41 -18.87 -8.10 -3.88
CA GLU A 41 -18.65 -9.42 -4.48
C GLU A 41 -18.75 -9.37 -6.01
N TYR A 42 -17.85 -10.12 -6.66
CA TYR A 42 -17.94 -10.29 -8.10
C TYR A 42 -19.12 -11.19 -8.46
N ASP A 43 -20.06 -10.65 -9.23
CA ASP A 43 -21.17 -11.41 -9.81
C ASP A 43 -21.00 -11.51 -11.34
N PRO A 44 -20.60 -12.69 -11.88
CA PRO A 44 -20.44 -12.88 -13.31
C PRO A 44 -21.74 -12.81 -14.11
N HIS A 45 -22.89 -12.90 -13.44
CA HIS A 45 -24.23 -12.85 -14.04
C HIS A 45 -24.96 -11.54 -13.69
N GLY A 46 -24.30 -10.68 -12.90
CA GLY A 46 -24.88 -9.51 -12.27
C GLY A 46 -25.35 -8.48 -13.26
N ILE A 47 -26.43 -7.87 -12.88
CA ILE A 47 -26.93 -6.63 -13.46
C ILE A 47 -25.81 -5.60 -13.34
N VAL A 48 -25.41 -5.07 -14.47
CA VAL A 48 -24.28 -4.15 -14.65
C VAL A 48 -24.25 -3.10 -13.55
N ASP A 49 -23.40 -3.31 -12.55
CA ASP A 49 -23.01 -2.23 -11.66
C ASP A 49 -22.00 -1.35 -12.43
N PHE A 50 -22.43 -0.19 -12.88
CA PHE A 50 -21.57 0.82 -13.50
C PHE A 50 -20.76 1.61 -12.45
N GLY A 51 -20.79 1.16 -11.18
CA GLY A 51 -20.16 1.81 -10.06
C GLY A 51 -18.66 1.53 -9.96
N LYS A 52 -18.09 1.94 -8.83
CA LYS A 52 -16.67 1.77 -8.51
C LYS A 52 -16.28 0.29 -8.44
N SER A 53 -17.12 -0.56 -7.85
CA SER A 53 -16.85 -2.00 -7.72
C SER A 53 -16.63 -2.67 -9.08
N ALA A 54 -17.52 -2.43 -10.06
CA ALA A 54 -17.37 -2.96 -11.41
C ALA A 54 -16.05 -2.50 -12.07
N ARG A 55 -15.68 -1.24 -11.87
CA ARG A 55 -14.40 -0.68 -12.34
C ARG A 55 -13.20 -1.41 -11.74
N TYR A 56 -13.23 -1.67 -10.44
CA TYR A 56 -12.17 -2.36 -9.72
C TYR A 56 -12.01 -3.81 -10.20
N HIS A 57 -13.12 -4.53 -10.34
CA HIS A 57 -13.10 -5.89 -10.87
C HIS A 57 -12.61 -5.93 -12.33
N THR A 58 -13.10 -5.02 -13.18
CA THR A 58 -12.66 -4.96 -14.58
C THR A 58 -11.15 -4.73 -14.67
N PHE A 59 -10.61 -3.78 -13.92
CA PHE A 59 -9.17 -3.52 -13.89
C PHE A 59 -8.38 -4.76 -13.44
N MET A 60 -8.77 -5.40 -12.35
CA MET A 60 -8.06 -6.58 -11.83
C MET A 60 -8.17 -7.78 -12.77
N GLN A 61 -9.31 -7.96 -13.44
CA GLN A 61 -9.48 -8.98 -14.49
C GLN A 61 -8.57 -8.74 -15.69
N GLU A 62 -8.47 -7.49 -16.15
CA GLU A 62 -7.55 -7.11 -17.22
C GLU A 62 -6.09 -7.36 -16.84
N CYS A 63 -5.69 -6.98 -15.62
CA CYS A 63 -4.35 -7.27 -15.11
C CYS A 63 -4.08 -8.79 -15.04
N SER A 64 -5.01 -9.54 -14.47
CA SER A 64 -4.93 -11.01 -14.39
C SER A 64 -4.82 -11.67 -15.77
N ALA A 65 -5.54 -11.17 -16.77
CA ALA A 65 -5.51 -11.72 -18.12
C ALA A 65 -4.21 -11.41 -18.88
N ARG A 66 -3.56 -10.28 -18.58
CA ARG A 66 -2.40 -9.77 -19.34
C ARG A 66 -1.05 -10.09 -18.70
N PHE A 67 -1.01 -10.30 -17.39
CA PHE A 67 0.23 -10.57 -16.66
C PHE A 67 0.21 -11.98 -16.06
N PRO A 68 1.31 -12.75 -16.19
CA PRO A 68 1.40 -14.10 -15.61
C PRO A 68 1.13 -14.11 -14.11
N HIS A 69 1.67 -13.13 -13.38
CA HIS A 69 1.43 -12.95 -11.94
C HIS A 69 1.20 -11.48 -11.64
N VAL A 70 0.28 -11.22 -10.70
CA VAL A 70 -0.01 -9.88 -10.17
C VAL A 70 0.19 -9.92 -8.65
N ILE A 71 1.11 -9.12 -8.14
CA ILE A 71 1.32 -8.92 -6.70
C ILE A 71 0.65 -7.61 -6.33
N TYR A 72 -0.22 -7.66 -5.33
CA TYR A 72 -0.96 -6.50 -4.85
C TYR A 72 -0.80 -6.35 -3.34
N ILE A 73 -0.42 -5.16 -2.90
CA ILE A 73 -0.45 -4.77 -1.47
C ILE A 73 -1.36 -3.55 -1.29
N ALA A 74 -1.98 -3.44 -0.13
CA ALA A 74 -2.74 -2.23 0.20
C ALA A 74 -1.82 -1.04 0.46
N GLY A 75 -2.21 0.14 -0.02
CA GLY A 75 -1.72 1.41 0.50
C GLY A 75 -2.60 1.92 1.64
N ASN A 76 -2.60 3.24 1.89
CA ASN A 76 -3.47 3.81 2.91
C ASN A 76 -4.92 3.99 2.39
N HIS A 77 -5.12 4.26 1.09
CA HIS A 77 -6.46 4.47 0.51
C HIS A 77 -7.32 3.21 0.49
N GLU A 78 -6.75 2.03 0.41
CA GLU A 78 -7.53 0.79 0.52
C GLU A 78 -8.29 0.71 1.83
N HIS A 79 -7.77 1.28 2.92
CA HIS A 79 -8.42 1.29 4.23
C HIS A 79 -9.49 2.37 4.39
N TYR A 80 -9.56 3.37 3.49
CA TYR A 80 -10.42 4.54 3.65
C TYR A 80 -11.90 4.18 3.75
N HIS A 81 -12.57 4.81 4.72
CA HIS A 81 -13.99 4.64 5.04
C HIS A 81 -14.39 3.22 5.47
N GLY A 82 -13.42 2.34 5.63
CA GLY A 82 -13.55 0.96 6.11
C GLY A 82 -12.95 0.76 7.50
N ASP A 83 -12.85 -0.50 7.88
CA ASP A 83 -12.16 -0.93 9.09
C ASP A 83 -10.79 -1.48 8.72
N PHE A 84 -9.75 -0.98 9.36
CA PHE A 84 -8.36 -1.43 9.15
C PHE A 84 -8.22 -2.94 9.27
N LYS A 85 -8.93 -3.52 10.23
CA LYS A 85 -8.89 -4.96 10.51
C LYS A 85 -9.36 -5.82 9.33
N ASP A 86 -10.35 -5.33 8.58
CA ASP A 86 -11.05 -6.14 7.59
C ASP A 86 -10.50 -5.95 6.16
N THR A 87 -9.79 -4.85 5.89
CA THR A 87 -9.35 -4.45 4.54
C THR A 87 -8.67 -5.57 3.75
N TYR A 88 -7.67 -6.23 4.33
CA TYR A 88 -6.94 -7.28 3.62
C TYR A 88 -7.76 -8.56 3.44
N SER A 89 -8.60 -8.91 4.41
CA SER A 89 -9.53 -10.05 4.24
C SER A 89 -10.53 -9.78 3.12
N ASP A 90 -11.07 -8.57 3.06
CA ASP A 90 -11.98 -8.16 1.98
C ASP A 90 -11.30 -8.23 0.61
N LEU A 91 -10.10 -7.66 0.46
CA LEU A 91 -9.36 -7.71 -0.80
C LEU A 91 -9.10 -9.16 -1.25
N LYS A 92 -8.65 -10.03 -0.35
CA LYS A 92 -8.37 -11.44 -0.63
C LYS A 92 -9.64 -12.19 -1.03
N GLU A 93 -10.73 -12.00 -0.29
CA GLU A 93 -12.01 -12.65 -0.57
C GLU A 93 -12.58 -12.19 -1.92
N ARG A 94 -12.61 -10.86 -2.16
CA ARG A 94 -13.20 -10.28 -3.36
C ARG A 94 -12.43 -10.60 -4.64
N PHE A 95 -11.11 -10.83 -4.56
CA PHE A 95 -10.27 -11.21 -5.72
C PHE A 95 -9.90 -12.70 -5.76
N ALA A 96 -10.44 -13.54 -4.87
CA ALA A 96 -10.12 -14.99 -4.80
C ALA A 96 -10.38 -15.76 -6.10
N TYR A 97 -11.25 -15.27 -6.97
CA TYR A 97 -11.55 -15.87 -8.28
C TYR A 97 -10.42 -15.63 -9.32
N LEU A 98 -9.47 -14.74 -9.05
CA LEU A 98 -8.31 -14.45 -9.90
C LEU A 98 -7.09 -15.20 -9.34
N THR A 99 -6.83 -16.40 -9.85
CA THR A 99 -5.86 -17.34 -9.27
C THR A 99 -4.40 -16.92 -9.36
N ASN A 100 -4.07 -15.96 -10.21
CA ASN A 100 -2.73 -15.39 -10.39
C ASN A 100 -2.58 -13.99 -9.76
N VAL A 101 -3.57 -13.54 -8.99
CA VAL A 101 -3.50 -12.31 -8.19
C VAL A 101 -3.18 -12.67 -6.74
N HIS A 102 -2.07 -12.15 -6.25
CA HIS A 102 -1.52 -12.44 -4.93
C HIS A 102 -1.60 -11.17 -4.06
N VAL A 103 -2.62 -11.09 -3.21
CA VAL A 103 -2.78 -9.97 -2.25
C VAL A 103 -1.94 -10.29 -1.01
N LEU A 104 -0.90 -9.50 -0.74
CA LEU A 104 0.06 -9.77 0.35
C LEU A 104 -0.10 -8.76 1.49
N ASP A 105 -0.22 -9.27 2.73
CA ASP A 105 -0.09 -8.53 3.98
C ASP A 105 0.80 -9.30 4.94
N ARG A 106 2.08 -8.91 5.04
CA ARG A 106 3.10 -9.70 5.75
C ARG A 106 3.08 -11.16 5.29
N GLU A 107 3.13 -11.30 3.98
CA GLU A 107 3.14 -12.58 3.29
C GLU A 107 4.20 -12.58 2.20
N VAL A 108 4.52 -13.77 1.72
CA VAL A 108 5.50 -14.00 0.64
C VAL A 108 4.83 -14.63 -0.56
N PHE A 109 5.28 -14.22 -1.73
CA PHE A 109 5.09 -14.95 -2.98
C PHE A 109 6.47 -15.31 -3.54
N GLU A 110 6.66 -16.58 -3.92
CA GLU A 110 7.92 -17.04 -4.49
C GLU A 110 7.74 -17.41 -5.96
N LEU A 111 8.64 -16.92 -6.79
CA LEU A 111 8.70 -17.27 -8.21
C LEU A 111 10.15 -17.47 -8.62
N ASN A 112 10.51 -18.70 -9.01
CA ASN A 112 11.88 -19.10 -9.34
C ASN A 112 12.85 -18.81 -8.18
N ASP A 113 13.86 -17.96 -8.42
CA ASP A 113 14.87 -17.53 -7.45
C ASP A 113 14.58 -16.17 -6.77
N VAL A 114 13.34 -15.68 -6.92
CA VAL A 114 12.91 -14.42 -6.33
C VAL A 114 11.83 -14.63 -5.27
N VAL A 115 12.04 -14.03 -4.10
CA VAL A 115 11.10 -13.99 -2.98
C VAL A 115 10.52 -12.59 -2.87
N PHE A 116 9.23 -12.44 -3.11
CA PHE A 116 8.50 -11.18 -2.93
C PHE A 116 7.93 -11.13 -1.52
N VAL A 117 8.21 -10.05 -0.79
CA VAL A 117 7.70 -9.80 0.57
C VAL A 117 6.83 -8.57 0.53
N GLY A 118 5.54 -8.70 0.81
CA GLY A 118 4.56 -7.62 0.60
C GLY A 118 3.81 -7.19 1.85
N GLY A 119 3.49 -5.89 1.91
CA GLY A 119 2.64 -5.25 2.92
C GLY A 119 2.75 -3.72 2.88
N THR A 120 1.79 -3.02 3.49
CA THR A 120 1.68 -1.54 3.41
C THR A 120 2.93 -0.79 3.87
N LEU A 121 3.68 -1.33 4.81
CA LEU A 121 4.84 -0.76 5.49
C LEU A 121 4.50 0.30 6.54
N TRP A 122 3.61 1.28 6.25
CA TRP A 122 3.38 2.44 7.10
C TRP A 122 4.68 3.20 7.42
N THR A 123 4.69 4.04 8.46
CA THR A 123 5.88 4.80 8.86
C THR A 123 6.17 4.71 10.35
N ASP A 124 7.41 5.04 10.74
CA ASP A 124 7.84 5.13 12.12
C ASP A 124 7.53 6.50 12.77
N MET A 125 6.81 7.39 12.04
CA MET A 125 6.46 8.74 12.50
C MET A 125 7.67 9.52 13.03
N ASN A 126 8.75 9.60 12.23
CA ASN A 126 10.03 10.20 12.65
C ASN A 126 10.60 9.56 13.92
N LYS A 127 10.62 8.23 13.98
CA LYS A 127 11.06 7.44 15.15
C LYS A 127 10.20 7.73 16.39
N GLU A 128 8.89 7.74 16.18
CA GLU A 128 7.88 7.99 17.23
C GLU A 128 7.99 9.40 17.87
N ASP A 129 8.39 10.40 17.06
CA ASP A 129 8.45 11.77 17.55
C ASP A 129 7.07 12.26 18.05
N PRO A 130 6.94 12.72 19.31
CA PRO A 130 5.65 13.11 19.87
C PRO A 130 4.95 14.25 19.12
N LEU A 131 5.70 15.17 18.51
CA LEU A 131 5.11 16.27 17.74
C LEU A 131 4.54 15.74 16.42
N THR A 132 5.27 14.85 15.74
CA THR A 132 4.81 14.17 14.52
C THR A 132 3.56 13.35 14.79
N LEU A 133 3.56 12.48 15.81
CA LEU A 133 2.41 11.68 16.21
C LEU A 133 1.16 12.52 16.49
N HIS A 134 1.33 13.64 17.22
CA HIS A 134 0.22 14.54 17.53
C HIS A 134 -0.30 15.26 16.26
N ALA A 135 0.60 15.76 15.42
CA ALA A 135 0.25 16.53 14.22
C ALA A 135 -0.46 15.64 13.20
N MET A 136 0.06 14.43 12.92
CA MET A 136 -0.49 13.51 11.92
C MET A 136 -1.94 13.13 12.19
N THR A 137 -2.36 13.02 13.46
CA THR A 137 -3.76 12.78 13.81
C THR A 137 -4.74 13.78 13.15
N ARG A 138 -4.28 14.98 12.81
CA ARG A 138 -5.09 16.05 12.21
C ARG A 138 -4.74 16.34 10.76
N MET A 139 -3.49 16.07 10.37
CA MET A 139 -2.97 16.47 9.06
C MET A 139 -3.23 15.40 8.00
N MET A 140 -3.26 14.10 8.37
CA MET A 140 -3.51 13.02 7.42
C MET A 140 -4.93 12.46 7.53
N ASN A 141 -5.52 12.17 6.38
CA ASN A 141 -6.86 11.59 6.30
C ASN A 141 -6.92 10.17 6.84
N ASP A 142 -5.83 9.42 6.77
CA ASP A 142 -5.69 8.07 7.30
C ASP A 142 -6.25 7.93 8.72
N PHE A 143 -5.89 8.89 9.59
CA PHE A 143 -6.27 8.89 10.99
C PHE A 143 -7.67 9.49 11.26
N ARG A 144 -8.34 9.93 10.20
CA ARG A 144 -9.69 10.51 10.23
C ARG A 144 -10.74 9.66 9.53
N CYS A 145 -10.31 8.92 8.50
CA CYS A 145 -11.21 8.18 7.60
C CYS A 145 -11.21 6.67 7.83
N VAL A 146 -10.26 6.12 8.63
CA VAL A 146 -10.12 4.68 8.85
C VAL A 146 -10.55 4.33 10.27
N ASP A 147 -11.45 3.36 10.42
CA ASP A 147 -11.81 2.77 11.71
C ASP A 147 -10.83 1.63 12.06
N ASN A 148 -10.64 1.35 13.36
CA ASN A 148 -9.84 0.23 13.84
C ASN A 148 -10.59 -0.48 14.98
N SER A 149 -11.40 -1.46 14.63
CA SER A 149 -12.21 -2.22 15.59
C SER A 149 -11.41 -3.20 16.46
N ASN A 150 -10.09 -3.34 16.22
CA ASN A 150 -9.20 -4.01 17.18
C ASN A 150 -9.14 -3.26 18.53
N ARG A 151 -9.59 -2.00 18.54
CA ARG A 151 -9.70 -1.18 19.75
C ARG A 151 -11.06 -0.50 19.80
N GLU A 152 -11.59 -0.35 21.00
CA GLU A 152 -12.84 0.36 21.25
C GLU A 152 -12.62 1.61 22.09
N VAL A 153 -13.40 2.65 21.82
CA VAL A 153 -13.46 3.86 22.64
C VAL A 153 -14.85 4.00 23.24
N THR A 154 -14.89 4.19 24.56
CA THR A 154 -16.11 4.48 25.29
C THR A 154 -16.31 6.00 25.37
N PHE A 155 -17.48 6.47 25.03
CA PHE A 155 -17.82 7.90 25.10
C PHE A 155 -19.16 8.13 25.83
N LYS A 156 -19.26 9.28 26.47
CA LYS A 156 -20.50 9.71 27.12
C LYS A 156 -21.54 10.08 26.04
N SER A 157 -22.73 9.53 26.18
CA SER A 157 -23.90 9.84 25.34
C SER A 157 -25.07 10.20 26.25
N PHE A 158 -26.19 10.54 25.67
CA PHE A 158 -27.43 10.79 26.41
C PHE A 158 -28.55 9.95 25.78
N ASP A 159 -29.43 9.40 26.62
CA ASP A 159 -30.64 8.71 26.15
C ASP A 159 -31.73 9.72 25.73
N ASP A 160 -32.87 9.19 25.30
CA ASP A 160 -34.01 10.01 24.84
C ASP A 160 -34.63 10.86 25.99
N GLU A 161 -34.37 10.52 27.24
CA GLU A 161 -34.78 11.26 28.44
C GLU A 161 -33.71 12.26 28.91
N GLY A 162 -32.57 12.37 28.18
CA GLY A 162 -31.46 13.25 28.52
C GLY A 162 -30.56 12.77 29.65
N LYS A 163 -30.66 11.51 30.07
CA LYS A 163 -29.79 10.93 31.09
C LYS A 163 -28.45 10.49 30.48
N PRO A 164 -27.35 10.68 31.19
CA PRO A 164 -26.04 10.26 30.71
C PRO A 164 -25.95 8.74 30.58
N THR A 165 -25.55 8.27 29.42
CA THR A 165 -25.23 6.88 29.11
C THR A 165 -23.79 6.77 28.59
N PHE A 166 -23.26 5.55 28.52
CA PHE A 166 -21.96 5.28 27.90
C PHE A 166 -22.19 4.34 26.72
N LYS A 167 -21.63 4.71 25.58
CA LYS A 167 -21.64 3.91 24.36
C LYS A 167 -20.20 3.62 23.96
N THR A 168 -19.99 2.48 23.30
CA THR A 168 -18.73 2.09 22.69
C THR A 168 -18.82 2.19 21.17
N ARG A 169 -17.73 2.46 20.54
CA ARG A 169 -17.55 2.38 19.08
C ARG A 169 -16.10 1.96 18.78
N ALA A 170 -15.87 1.47 17.56
CA ALA A 170 -14.51 1.27 17.06
C ALA A 170 -13.68 2.56 17.26
N ALA A 171 -12.42 2.41 17.66
CA ALA A 171 -11.46 3.49 17.63
C ALA A 171 -11.16 3.91 16.18
N ARG A 172 -10.61 5.11 15.99
CA ARG A 172 -9.97 5.44 14.73
C ARG A 172 -8.59 4.78 14.67
N PHE A 173 -8.17 4.42 13.46
CA PHE A 173 -6.76 4.12 13.20
C PHE A 173 -5.93 5.35 13.59
N SER A 174 -4.80 5.17 14.23
CA SER A 174 -4.02 6.25 14.81
C SER A 174 -2.57 6.23 14.32
N PRO A 175 -1.82 7.34 14.45
CA PRO A 175 -0.39 7.34 14.14
C PRO A 175 0.40 6.29 14.92
N GLN A 176 -0.02 5.98 16.17
CA GLN A 176 0.57 4.91 16.98
C GLN A 176 0.30 3.53 16.37
N ASP A 177 -0.92 3.29 15.83
CA ASP A 177 -1.22 2.03 15.13
C ASP A 177 -0.34 1.90 13.88
N ALA A 178 -0.13 2.99 13.13
CA ALA A 178 0.75 3.00 11.96
C ALA A 178 2.20 2.62 12.33
N VAL A 179 2.72 3.17 13.43
CA VAL A 179 4.05 2.80 13.96
C VAL A 179 4.12 1.32 14.34
N GLU A 180 3.07 0.79 15.00
CA GLU A 180 3.04 -0.64 15.35
C GLU A 180 3.03 -1.54 14.11
N GLU A 181 2.24 -1.19 13.10
CA GLU A 181 2.19 -1.93 11.83
C GLU A 181 3.51 -1.82 11.06
N HIS A 182 4.15 -0.65 11.08
CA HIS A 182 5.49 -0.46 10.52
C HIS A 182 6.50 -1.40 11.17
N LYS A 183 6.55 -1.45 12.49
CA LYS A 183 7.47 -2.34 13.24
C LYS A 183 7.22 -3.80 12.89
N LYS A 184 5.96 -4.24 12.85
CA LYS A 184 5.59 -5.62 12.49
C LYS A 184 6.03 -5.97 11.06
N MET A 185 5.82 -5.04 10.10
CA MET A 185 6.23 -5.28 8.72
C MET A 185 7.75 -5.33 8.57
N LEU A 186 8.48 -4.43 9.24
CA LEU A 186 9.94 -4.41 9.21
C LEU A 186 10.55 -5.66 9.83
N ASP A 187 10.01 -6.12 10.97
CA ASP A 187 10.40 -7.39 11.58
C ASP A 187 10.11 -8.59 10.65
N TYR A 188 8.97 -8.57 9.97
CA TYR A 188 8.61 -9.62 9.02
C TYR A 188 9.60 -9.66 7.84
N ILE A 189 9.93 -8.52 7.23
CA ILE A 189 10.94 -8.43 6.17
C ILE A 189 12.28 -9.00 6.66
N ARG A 190 12.70 -8.64 7.88
CA ARG A 190 13.94 -9.14 8.48
C ARG A 190 13.94 -10.66 8.62
N ILE A 191 12.87 -11.23 9.16
CA ILE A 191 12.72 -12.68 9.35
C ILE A 191 12.77 -13.42 8.01
N ILE A 192 12.02 -12.95 7.02
CA ILE A 192 12.00 -13.57 5.69
C ILE A 192 13.37 -13.48 5.03
N TYR A 193 14.03 -12.31 5.11
CA TYR A 193 15.37 -12.14 4.58
C TYR A 193 16.38 -13.14 5.20
N GLU A 194 16.36 -13.29 6.54
CA GLU A 194 17.24 -14.21 7.27
C GLU A 194 16.97 -15.70 6.92
N GLN A 195 15.72 -16.03 6.59
CA GLN A 195 15.32 -17.38 6.19
C GLN A 195 15.53 -17.66 4.70
N THR A 196 15.69 -16.62 3.89
CA THR A 196 15.87 -16.74 2.44
C THR A 196 17.28 -17.23 2.13
N PRO A 197 17.44 -18.33 1.34
CA PRO A 197 18.75 -18.81 0.95
C PRO A 197 19.56 -17.74 0.17
N PRO A 198 20.91 -17.69 0.34
CA PRO A 198 21.73 -16.63 -0.26
C PRO A 198 21.74 -16.54 -1.80
N TRP A 199 21.30 -17.61 -2.48
CA TRP A 199 21.17 -17.62 -3.94
C TRP A 199 19.84 -17.07 -4.44
N LYS A 200 18.86 -16.87 -3.56
CA LYS A 200 17.60 -16.19 -3.90
C LYS A 200 17.72 -14.69 -3.69
N GLN A 201 16.99 -13.95 -4.49
CA GLN A 201 16.86 -12.51 -4.38
C GLN A 201 15.59 -12.14 -3.64
N VAL A 202 15.62 -11.07 -2.88
CA VAL A 202 14.43 -10.55 -2.17
C VAL A 202 13.96 -9.27 -2.87
N VAL A 203 12.65 -9.21 -3.12
CA VAL A 203 11.94 -8.02 -3.59
C VAL A 203 10.97 -7.61 -2.49
N VAL A 204 11.10 -6.40 -1.98
CA VAL A 204 10.18 -5.84 -1.00
C VAL A 204 9.14 -4.98 -1.73
N VAL A 205 7.87 -5.29 -1.49
CA VAL A 205 6.73 -4.56 -2.05
C VAL A 205 6.06 -3.80 -0.92
N GLY A 206 6.34 -2.49 -0.83
CA GLY A 206 5.77 -1.57 0.16
C GLY A 206 4.91 -0.50 -0.49
N HIS A 207 4.27 0.34 0.35
CA HIS A 207 3.55 1.53 -0.11
C HIS A 207 4.19 2.81 0.40
N HIS A 208 4.42 2.95 1.71
CA HIS A 208 5.15 4.09 2.25
C HIS A 208 6.63 4.01 1.90
N THR A 209 7.26 5.17 1.76
CA THR A 209 8.63 5.19 1.23
C THR A 209 9.69 4.80 2.27
N PRO A 210 10.70 4.01 1.86
CA PRO A 210 11.75 3.53 2.77
C PRO A 210 12.91 4.52 2.97
N SER A 211 12.87 5.72 2.39
CA SER A 211 14.01 6.66 2.48
C SER A 211 13.62 8.10 2.21
N HIS A 212 14.28 9.02 2.89
CA HIS A 212 14.19 10.47 2.61
C HIS A 212 14.55 10.84 1.16
N THR A 213 15.27 9.99 0.43
CA THR A 213 15.58 10.19 -0.98
C THR A 213 14.32 10.24 -1.85
N SER A 214 13.25 9.56 -1.45
CA SER A 214 11.94 9.63 -2.11
C SER A 214 11.07 10.81 -1.66
N CYS A 215 11.65 11.83 -1.05
CA CYS A 215 10.96 13.06 -0.74
C CYS A 215 11.19 14.09 -1.86
N HIS A 216 10.10 14.58 -2.48
CA HIS A 216 10.22 15.64 -3.47
C HIS A 216 10.87 16.88 -2.85
N PRO A 217 11.84 17.55 -3.54
CA PRO A 217 12.59 18.71 -3.00
C PRO A 217 11.71 19.81 -2.42
N ARG A 218 10.51 20.00 -2.95
CA ARG A 218 9.51 20.97 -2.48
C ARG A 218 9.11 20.75 -1.01
N TYR A 219 9.11 19.49 -0.54
CA TYR A 219 8.60 19.10 0.78
C TYR A 219 9.68 18.72 1.79
N LYS A 220 10.97 18.73 1.39
CA LYS A 220 12.04 18.19 2.23
C LYS A 220 12.27 18.95 3.54
N ASP A 221 11.80 20.20 3.63
CA ASP A 221 11.92 21.04 4.83
C ASP A 221 10.73 20.86 5.78
N ASP A 222 9.66 20.18 5.38
CA ASP A 222 8.51 19.87 6.24
C ASP A 222 8.75 18.56 7.01
N GLN A 223 9.60 18.65 8.02
CA GLN A 223 10.01 17.47 8.80
C GLN A 223 8.83 16.75 9.45
N VAL A 224 7.84 17.48 9.96
CA VAL A 224 6.69 16.89 10.64
C VAL A 224 5.83 16.11 9.65
N MET A 225 5.48 16.72 8.53
CA MET A 225 4.63 16.10 7.51
C MET A 225 5.31 14.88 6.90
N ASN A 226 6.60 14.98 6.64
CA ASN A 226 7.40 13.90 6.07
C ASN A 226 7.40 12.63 6.94
N GLY A 227 7.23 12.74 8.26
CA GLY A 227 7.11 11.58 9.15
C GLY A 227 5.90 10.69 8.87
N GLY A 228 4.84 11.21 8.21
CA GLY A 228 3.72 10.40 7.72
C GLY A 228 3.96 9.74 6.36
N TYR A 229 4.99 10.17 5.63
CA TYR A 229 5.28 9.69 4.27
C TYR A 229 6.41 8.69 4.20
N HIS A 230 7.44 8.83 5.02
CA HIS A 230 8.62 7.97 4.95
C HIS A 230 9.20 7.61 6.32
N SER A 231 9.96 6.51 6.31
CA SER A 231 10.91 6.14 7.35
C SER A 231 12.29 6.00 6.72
N ASP A 232 13.36 6.35 7.43
CA ASP A 232 14.70 6.16 6.92
C ASP A 232 15.21 4.75 7.22
N LEU A 233 15.03 3.86 6.26
CA LEU A 233 15.46 2.48 6.30
C LEU A 233 16.76 2.23 5.53
N SER A 234 17.53 3.29 5.23
CA SER A 234 18.74 3.17 4.42
C SER A 234 19.75 2.20 5.02
N GLU A 235 20.02 2.26 6.33
CA GLU A 235 20.90 1.31 7.03
C GLU A 235 20.33 -0.12 7.01
N PHE A 236 19.02 -0.27 7.25
CA PHE A 236 18.35 -1.57 7.18
C PHE A 236 18.54 -2.25 5.83
N ILE A 237 18.43 -1.48 4.74
CA ILE A 237 18.61 -1.96 3.36
C ILE A 237 20.08 -2.28 3.08
N LEU A 238 21.01 -1.42 3.48
CA LEU A 238 22.45 -1.61 3.29
C LEU A 238 22.97 -2.88 3.96
N ASP A 239 22.45 -3.21 5.14
CA ASP A 239 22.81 -4.42 5.89
C ASP A 239 22.26 -5.71 5.24
N ARG A 240 21.38 -5.58 4.22
CA ARG A 240 20.69 -6.71 3.57
C ARG A 240 20.88 -6.71 2.05
N PRO A 241 22.10 -6.97 1.57
CA PRO A 241 22.44 -6.87 0.13
C PRO A 241 21.71 -7.87 -0.76
N GLY A 242 21.00 -8.85 -0.21
CA GLY A 242 20.11 -9.76 -0.93
C GLY A 242 18.77 -9.13 -1.31
N ILE A 243 18.38 -7.99 -0.71
CA ILE A 243 17.26 -7.18 -1.18
C ILE A 243 17.73 -6.46 -2.45
N LYS A 244 17.12 -6.80 -3.60
CA LYS A 244 17.52 -6.28 -4.90
C LYS A 244 16.59 -5.18 -5.43
N LEU A 245 15.33 -5.24 -5.03
CA LEU A 245 14.32 -4.27 -5.42
C LEU A 245 13.46 -3.94 -4.20
N TRP A 246 13.14 -2.66 -4.05
CA TRP A 246 12.14 -2.15 -3.12
C TRP A 246 11.18 -1.26 -3.86
N THR A 247 9.91 -1.63 -3.96
CA THR A 247 8.89 -0.80 -4.60
C THR A 247 8.09 -0.05 -3.56
N HIS A 248 7.64 1.16 -3.89
CA HIS A 248 6.75 1.94 -3.06
C HIS A 248 5.85 2.88 -3.88
N GLY A 249 4.96 3.60 -3.22
CA GLY A 249 4.07 4.63 -3.75
C GLY A 249 4.01 5.83 -2.83
N HIS A 250 2.80 6.31 -2.57
CA HIS A 250 2.39 7.29 -1.57
C HIS A 250 2.81 8.75 -1.84
N THR A 251 3.93 8.99 -2.47
CA THR A 251 4.50 10.34 -2.67
C THR A 251 4.01 11.02 -3.94
N HIS A 252 3.30 10.31 -4.82
CA HIS A 252 2.83 10.78 -6.14
C HIS A 252 3.95 11.41 -6.99
N GLU A 253 5.20 10.90 -6.84
CA GLU A 253 6.37 11.34 -7.58
C GLU A 253 7.18 10.12 -8.04
N VAL A 254 7.74 10.19 -9.25
CA VAL A 254 8.55 9.09 -9.79
C VAL A 254 9.94 9.10 -9.19
N PHE A 255 10.31 7.96 -8.59
CA PHE A 255 11.65 7.75 -8.06
C PHE A 255 12.27 6.47 -8.61
N ASP A 256 13.58 6.50 -8.84
CA ASP A 256 14.37 5.36 -9.28
C ASP A 256 15.83 5.60 -8.90
N TYR A 257 16.27 4.98 -7.82
CA TYR A 257 17.61 5.18 -7.27
C TYR A 257 18.12 3.92 -6.55
N MET A 258 19.39 3.93 -6.17
CA MET A 258 20.04 2.82 -5.49
C MET A 258 20.33 3.15 -4.01
N ILE A 259 20.07 2.18 -3.13
CA ILE A 259 20.62 2.13 -1.77
C ILE A 259 21.50 0.87 -1.71
N GLY A 260 22.81 1.05 -1.77
CA GLY A 260 23.72 -0.09 -1.94
C GLY A 260 23.40 -0.89 -3.21
N SER A 261 23.08 -2.18 -3.05
CA SER A 261 22.67 -3.07 -4.15
C SER A 261 21.18 -3.13 -4.39
N CYS A 262 20.37 -2.46 -3.58
CA CYS A 262 18.92 -2.42 -3.70
C CYS A 262 18.51 -1.23 -4.58
N ARG A 263 17.73 -1.52 -5.64
CA ARG A 263 17.06 -0.48 -6.44
C ARG A 263 15.74 -0.13 -5.78
N VAL A 264 15.53 1.15 -5.48
CA VAL A 264 14.26 1.66 -4.94
C VAL A 264 13.48 2.32 -6.07
N VAL A 265 12.23 1.90 -6.26
CA VAL A 265 11.40 2.35 -7.38
C VAL A 265 10.02 2.77 -6.90
N CYS A 266 9.61 3.97 -7.28
CA CYS A 266 8.26 4.49 -7.16
C CYS A 266 7.75 4.88 -8.55
N ASN A 267 6.59 4.39 -8.95
CA ASN A 267 5.99 4.71 -10.24
C ASN A 267 4.47 4.95 -10.08
N PRO A 268 4.09 6.08 -9.48
CA PRO A 268 2.71 6.40 -9.21
C PRO A 268 2.02 6.97 -10.45
N ARG A 269 0.70 6.74 -10.57
CA ARG A 269 -0.15 7.49 -11.50
C ARG A 269 -0.55 8.84 -10.93
N GLY A 270 -0.93 8.88 -9.65
CA GLY A 270 -1.49 10.06 -9.00
C GLY A 270 -2.96 10.32 -9.35
N TYR A 271 -3.49 11.45 -8.88
CA TYR A 271 -4.91 11.80 -9.01
C TYR A 271 -5.23 12.33 -10.41
N ILE A 272 -6.00 11.56 -11.19
CA ILE A 272 -6.43 11.95 -12.53
C ILE A 272 -7.27 13.25 -12.48
N GLY A 273 -6.94 14.18 -13.37
CA GLY A 273 -7.59 15.49 -13.44
C GLY A 273 -7.14 16.50 -12.37
N HIS A 274 -6.21 16.13 -11.50
CA HIS A 274 -5.66 16.98 -10.44
C HIS A 274 -4.13 17.07 -10.46
N GLU A 275 -3.44 16.06 -10.97
CA GLU A 275 -1.98 15.97 -11.01
C GLU A 275 -1.50 15.70 -12.44
N GLU A 276 -0.53 16.48 -12.92
CA GLU A 276 0.02 16.36 -14.28
C GLU A 276 0.69 15.00 -14.54
N ILE A 277 1.19 14.35 -13.48
CA ILE A 277 1.81 13.03 -13.57
C ILE A 277 0.82 11.98 -14.08
N ALA A 278 -0.47 12.14 -13.78
CA ALA A 278 -1.50 11.18 -14.17
C ALA A 278 -1.71 11.13 -15.68
N ASP A 279 -1.55 12.26 -16.37
CA ASP A 279 -1.72 12.37 -17.83
C ASP A 279 -0.54 11.75 -18.60
N ASN A 280 0.62 11.64 -17.95
CA ASN A 280 1.86 11.14 -18.54
C ASN A 280 2.27 9.76 -18.01
N PHE A 281 1.41 9.11 -17.24
CA PHE A 281 1.71 7.83 -16.61
C PHE A 281 2.05 6.74 -17.63
N GLN A 282 3.15 6.04 -17.40
CA GLN A 282 3.57 4.87 -18.15
C GLN A 282 4.02 3.77 -17.18
N LEU A 283 3.71 2.52 -17.51
CA LEU A 283 4.14 1.39 -16.72
C LEU A 283 5.66 1.26 -16.73
N LYS A 284 6.27 1.19 -15.55
CA LYS A 284 7.72 1.05 -15.37
C LYS A 284 8.11 -0.42 -15.37
N VAL A 285 9.05 -0.81 -16.19
CA VAL A 285 9.60 -2.18 -16.21
C VAL A 285 11.03 -2.18 -15.71
N VAL A 286 11.34 -3.11 -14.81
CA VAL A 286 12.70 -3.33 -14.27
C VAL A 286 13.06 -4.81 -14.38
N GLU A 287 14.34 -5.12 -14.29
CA GLU A 287 14.86 -6.50 -14.22
C GLU A 287 15.49 -6.76 -12.85
N VAL A 288 15.22 -7.94 -12.32
CA VAL A 288 15.79 -8.49 -11.08
C VAL A 288 16.36 -9.87 -11.36
#